data_5bae49c54c5f9fb4a8f03cae971a72b5
#
_entry.id   5bae49c54c5f9fb4a8f03cae971a72b5
#
_cell.length_a   1.000
_cell.length_b   1.000
_cell.length_c   1.000
_cell.angle_alpha   90.00
_cell.angle_beta   90.00
_cell.angle_gamma   90.00
#
_symmetry.space_group_name_H-M   'P 1'
#
loop_
_entity.id
_entity.type
_entity.pdbx_description
1 polymer ?
#
loop_
_entity_poly.entity_id
_entity_poly.type
_entity_poly.pdbx_seq_one_letter_code
_entity_poly.pdbx_strand_id
1 'polypeptide(L)'
;GDVYKRQIVHNGEINTILGNSDKMSAREENMESPKLKKEFQKVLPVINAAGSDSAMLDNALEFLVMSGMELPLAVMIMIPEPWANNSIMTQKKKDFYQYYATMMEPWDGPASIVFSDGDLVGAVLDRNGLRPSRYYVTDDDYLILSSEVGVLEIDPTKIVKKDRLRPGKMLLVDTVAGKIIDDDELKERYADKQPYGESVSYTHLTLPTK
;
A
#
# COMPACT_ATOMS: atom_id res chain seq x y z
N GLY A 1 -18.43 -1.85 -19.24
CA GLY A 1 -17.23 -2.65 -19.27
C GLY A 1 -16.88 -3.08 -17.86
N ASP A 2 -16.55 -4.32 -17.69
CA ASP A 2 -16.28 -4.88 -16.39
C ASP A 2 -15.02 -4.25 -15.81
N VAL A 3 -15.17 -3.57 -14.69
CA VAL A 3 -14.07 -2.99 -13.94
C VAL A 3 -13.67 -4.01 -12.90
N TYR A 4 -12.73 -4.89 -13.26
CA TYR A 4 -12.26 -5.94 -12.35
C TYR A 4 -11.24 -5.44 -11.34
N LYS A 5 -10.51 -4.39 -11.67
CA LYS A 5 -9.53 -3.74 -10.82
C LYS A 5 -9.78 -2.25 -10.89
N ARG A 6 -10.00 -1.64 -9.74
CA ARG A 6 -10.34 -0.22 -9.67
C ARG A 6 -9.20 0.65 -9.23
N GLN A 7 -8.24 0.11 -8.49
CA GLN A 7 -7.21 0.91 -7.85
C GLN A 7 -5.80 0.47 -8.15
N ILE A 8 -5.56 -0.78 -8.59
CA ILE A 8 -4.21 -1.27 -8.79
C ILE A 8 -3.94 -1.87 -10.17
N VAL A 9 -2.65 -1.77 -10.55
CA VAL A 9 -2.00 -2.57 -11.58
C VAL A 9 -0.81 -3.28 -10.93
N HIS A 10 -0.66 -4.57 -11.18
CA HIS A 10 0.29 -5.42 -10.52
C HIS A 10 1.16 -6.17 -11.54
N ASN A 11 2.47 -6.20 -11.30
CA ASN A 11 3.42 -7.04 -12.00
C ASN A 11 4.17 -7.90 -10.98
N GLY A 12 3.83 -9.18 -10.91
CA GLY A 12 4.42 -10.13 -9.98
C GLY A 12 3.42 -11.15 -9.45
N GLU A 13 3.62 -11.60 -8.24
CA GLU A 13 2.80 -12.60 -7.57
C GLU A 13 2.73 -12.32 -6.07
N ILE A 14 1.56 -12.50 -5.47
CA ILE A 14 1.36 -12.39 -4.01
C ILE A 14 1.43 -13.79 -3.43
N ASN A 15 2.58 -14.16 -2.87
CA ASN A 15 2.81 -15.51 -2.36
C ASN A 15 1.99 -15.84 -1.11
N THR A 16 1.58 -14.82 -0.35
CA THR A 16 0.82 -14.97 0.89
C THR A 16 -0.70 -14.96 0.68
N ILE A 17 -1.15 -14.97 -0.56
CA ILE A 17 -2.54 -14.73 -0.97
C ILE A 17 -3.58 -15.59 -0.24
N LEU A 18 -3.33 -16.88 -0.07
CA LEU A 18 -4.25 -17.78 0.62
C LEU A 18 -4.43 -17.37 2.09
N GLY A 19 -3.31 -17.15 2.81
CA GLY A 19 -3.35 -16.71 4.19
C GLY A 19 -3.97 -15.32 4.37
N ASN A 20 -3.74 -14.40 3.41
CA ASN A 20 -4.35 -13.07 3.43
C ASN A 20 -5.88 -13.16 3.24
N SER A 21 -6.34 -13.96 2.29
CA SER A 21 -7.76 -14.20 2.03
C SER A 21 -8.46 -14.84 3.23
N ASP A 22 -7.88 -15.91 3.78
CA ASP A 22 -8.43 -16.61 4.95
C ASP A 22 -8.57 -15.69 6.16
N LYS A 23 -7.54 -14.89 6.44
CA LYS A 23 -7.57 -13.94 7.56
C LYS A 23 -8.54 -12.79 7.32
N MET A 24 -8.70 -12.33 6.08
CA MET A 24 -9.70 -11.33 5.76
C MET A 24 -11.10 -11.88 6.04
N SER A 25 -11.41 -13.07 5.54
CA SER A 25 -12.69 -13.74 5.79
C SER A 25 -12.96 -13.98 7.28
N ALA A 26 -11.94 -14.39 8.03
CA ALA A 26 -12.08 -14.60 9.49
C ALA A 26 -12.38 -13.31 10.25
N ARG A 27 -12.00 -12.15 9.74
CA ARG A 27 -12.30 -10.84 10.35
C ARG A 27 -13.69 -10.33 10.04
N GLU A 28 -14.30 -10.76 8.93
CA GLU A 28 -15.57 -10.21 8.42
C GLU A 28 -16.70 -10.25 9.47
N GLU A 29 -16.72 -11.27 10.32
CA GLU A 29 -17.73 -11.39 11.40
C GLU A 29 -17.62 -10.26 12.44
N ASN A 30 -16.43 -9.70 12.64
CA ASN A 30 -16.16 -8.66 13.62
C ASN A 30 -15.84 -7.30 13.00
N MET A 31 -15.95 -7.18 11.67
CA MET A 31 -15.71 -5.93 10.98
C MET A 31 -16.91 -5.01 11.04
N GLU A 32 -16.61 -3.74 11.27
CA GLU A 32 -17.58 -2.65 11.17
C GLU A 32 -17.01 -1.53 10.32
N SER A 33 -17.84 -0.91 9.52
CA SER A 33 -17.46 0.28 8.76
C SER A 33 -18.46 1.40 9.03
N PRO A 34 -18.08 2.43 9.80
CA PRO A 34 -18.94 3.58 10.06
C PRO A 34 -19.37 4.32 8.79
N LYS A 35 -18.56 4.27 7.72
CA LYS A 35 -18.90 4.86 6.43
C LYS A 35 -19.93 4.02 5.66
N LEU A 36 -19.73 2.71 5.59
CA LEU A 36 -20.60 1.82 4.83
C LEU A 36 -21.93 1.53 5.54
N LYS A 37 -21.95 1.58 6.86
CA LYS A 37 -23.18 1.40 7.67
C LYS A 37 -24.02 0.20 7.20
N LYS A 38 -25.26 0.45 6.75
CA LYS A 38 -26.20 -0.57 6.28
C LYS A 38 -25.74 -1.25 4.97
N GLU A 39 -24.91 -0.61 4.18
CA GLU A 39 -24.39 -1.17 2.94
C GLU A 39 -23.25 -2.17 3.18
N PHE A 40 -22.70 -2.21 4.41
CA PHE A 40 -21.58 -3.09 4.76
C PHE A 40 -21.84 -4.56 4.39
N GLN A 41 -23.05 -5.06 4.67
CA GLN A 41 -23.41 -6.44 4.35
C GLN A 41 -23.42 -6.77 2.86
N LYS A 42 -23.50 -5.75 1.99
CA LYS A 42 -23.51 -5.93 0.53
C LYS A 42 -22.12 -6.08 -0.06
N VAL A 43 -21.08 -5.70 0.69
CA VAL A 43 -19.69 -5.82 0.26
C VAL A 43 -19.01 -7.09 0.76
N LEU A 44 -19.74 -7.93 1.48
CA LEU A 44 -19.25 -9.22 1.95
C LEU A 44 -19.59 -10.36 0.97
N PRO A 45 -18.69 -11.32 0.76
CA PRO A 45 -17.31 -11.33 1.25
C PRO A 45 -16.46 -10.24 0.60
N VAL A 46 -15.52 -9.66 1.35
CA VAL A 46 -14.62 -8.61 0.84
C VAL A 46 -13.76 -9.15 -0.30
N ILE A 47 -13.24 -10.36 -0.13
CA ILE A 47 -12.37 -11.00 -1.12
C ILE A 47 -13.18 -11.91 -2.04
N ASN A 48 -13.08 -11.67 -3.34
CA ASN A 48 -13.53 -12.61 -4.35
C ASN A 48 -12.47 -13.71 -4.55
N ALA A 49 -12.64 -14.83 -3.87
CA ALA A 49 -11.70 -15.95 -3.90
C ALA A 49 -11.55 -16.62 -5.30
N ALA A 50 -12.44 -16.34 -6.24
CA ALA A 50 -12.32 -16.79 -7.63
C ALA A 50 -11.45 -15.85 -8.50
N GLY A 51 -11.04 -14.70 -7.96
CA GLY A 51 -10.19 -13.73 -8.63
C GLY A 51 -8.72 -14.12 -8.68
N SER A 52 -7.93 -13.37 -9.45
CA SER A 52 -6.46 -13.47 -9.39
C SER A 52 -5.95 -12.89 -8.06
N ASP A 53 -4.71 -13.18 -7.72
CA ASP A 53 -4.02 -12.60 -6.55
C ASP A 53 -4.12 -11.07 -6.51
N SER A 54 -3.88 -10.43 -7.64
CA SER A 54 -4.00 -8.98 -7.76
C SER A 54 -5.44 -8.47 -7.67
N ALA A 55 -6.43 -9.25 -8.09
CA ALA A 55 -7.84 -8.89 -7.91
C ALA A 55 -8.25 -8.99 -6.43
N MET A 56 -7.75 -9.99 -5.72
CA MET A 56 -7.97 -10.12 -4.28
C MET A 56 -7.31 -8.99 -3.49
N LEU A 57 -6.07 -8.60 -3.86
CA LEU A 57 -5.39 -7.43 -3.29
C LEU A 57 -6.19 -6.15 -3.52
N ASP A 58 -6.69 -5.96 -4.75
CA ASP A 58 -7.52 -4.81 -5.12
C ASP A 58 -8.83 -4.75 -4.32
N ASN A 59 -9.49 -5.89 -4.12
CA ASN A 59 -10.70 -5.97 -3.29
C ASN A 59 -10.42 -5.50 -1.84
N ALA A 60 -9.34 -5.99 -1.22
CA ALA A 60 -8.98 -5.58 0.12
C ALA A 60 -8.63 -4.10 0.19
N LEU A 61 -7.86 -3.58 -0.79
CA LEU A 61 -7.51 -2.18 -0.87
C LEU A 61 -8.73 -1.28 -1.06
N GLU A 62 -9.62 -1.64 -2.00
CA GLU A 62 -10.87 -0.91 -2.23
C GLU A 62 -11.72 -0.87 -0.96
N PHE A 63 -11.85 -1.99 -0.26
CA PHE A 63 -12.60 -2.06 0.99
C PHE A 63 -12.04 -1.09 2.06
N LEU A 64 -10.72 -1.05 2.25
CA LEU A 64 -10.08 -0.15 3.20
C LEU A 64 -10.34 1.32 2.83
N VAL A 65 -10.18 1.68 1.55
CA VAL A 65 -10.40 3.05 1.07
C VAL A 65 -11.87 3.45 1.19
N MET A 66 -12.81 2.60 0.79
CA MET A 66 -14.25 2.86 0.93
C MET A 66 -14.67 2.95 2.39
N SER A 67 -13.99 2.26 3.29
CA SER A 67 -14.19 2.37 4.74
C SER A 67 -13.60 3.65 5.33
N GLY A 68 -12.89 4.44 4.53
CA GLY A 68 -12.42 5.79 4.88
C GLY A 68 -10.94 5.93 5.12
N MET A 69 -10.16 4.92 4.83
CA MET A 69 -8.71 5.00 4.88
C MET A 69 -8.19 5.75 3.66
N GLU A 70 -7.19 6.59 3.84
CA GLU A 70 -6.48 7.22 2.73
C GLU A 70 -5.74 6.16 1.91
N LEU A 71 -5.80 6.24 0.58
CA LEU A 71 -5.20 5.24 -0.32
C LEU A 71 -3.71 4.97 -0.03
N PRO A 72 -2.83 5.98 0.12
CA PRO A 72 -1.42 5.70 0.45
C PRO A 72 -1.24 4.99 1.78
N LEU A 73 -2.05 5.31 2.79
CA LEU A 73 -2.03 4.64 4.09
C LEU A 73 -2.43 3.16 3.97
N ALA A 74 -3.50 2.87 3.23
CA ALA A 74 -3.95 1.50 3.00
C ALA A 74 -2.86 0.66 2.30
N VAL A 75 -2.20 1.23 1.28
CA VAL A 75 -1.07 0.58 0.59
C VAL A 75 0.11 0.35 1.54
N MET A 76 0.47 1.33 2.38
CA MET A 76 1.55 1.19 3.37
C MET A 76 1.30 0.06 4.38
N ILE A 77 0.05 -0.15 4.75
CA ILE A 77 -0.34 -1.19 5.72
C ILE A 77 -0.31 -2.57 5.06
N MET A 78 -0.82 -2.67 3.85
CA MET A 78 -0.89 -3.94 3.12
C MET A 78 0.48 -4.38 2.61
N ILE A 79 1.33 -3.43 2.22
CA ILE A 79 2.67 -3.68 1.66
C ILE A 79 3.69 -2.87 2.47
N PRO A 80 3.93 -3.25 3.74
CA PRO A 80 4.81 -2.50 4.61
C PRO A 80 6.28 -2.67 4.19
N GLU A 81 7.06 -1.61 4.40
CA GLU A 81 8.51 -1.73 4.34
C GLU A 81 9.05 -2.63 5.46
N PRO A 82 10.26 -3.19 5.33
CA PRO A 82 10.90 -3.95 6.41
C PRO A 82 11.16 -3.05 7.62
N TRP A 83 10.38 -3.21 8.69
CA TRP A 83 10.42 -2.32 9.86
C TRP A 83 10.95 -2.98 11.13
N ALA A 84 10.65 -4.26 11.38
CA ALA A 84 10.87 -4.91 12.66
C ALA A 84 12.35 -4.91 13.09
N ASN A 85 13.28 -5.22 12.17
CA ASN A 85 14.71 -5.29 12.41
C ASN A 85 15.47 -4.10 11.81
N ASN A 86 14.79 -3.02 11.46
CA ASN A 86 15.41 -1.86 10.86
C ASN A 86 16.00 -0.94 11.94
N SER A 87 17.33 -0.94 12.08
CA SER A 87 18.04 -0.13 13.09
C SER A 87 18.05 1.37 12.78
N ILE A 88 17.79 1.75 11.52
CA ILE A 88 17.83 3.15 11.08
C ILE A 88 16.44 3.81 11.24
N MET A 89 15.38 3.00 11.22
CA MET A 89 14.01 3.50 11.34
C MET A 89 13.74 4.06 12.74
N THR A 90 13.09 5.21 12.80
CA THR A 90 12.68 5.85 14.06
C THR A 90 11.69 4.97 14.83
N GLN A 91 11.72 5.03 16.17
CA GLN A 91 10.80 4.26 17.01
C GLN A 91 9.34 4.58 16.66
N LYS A 92 9.02 5.81 16.38
CA LYS A 92 7.69 6.28 15.98
C LYS A 92 7.15 5.57 14.72
N LYS A 93 7.99 5.42 13.68
CA LYS A 93 7.63 4.65 12.48
C LYS A 93 7.46 3.16 12.79
N LYS A 94 8.29 2.60 13.67
CA LYS A 94 8.14 1.21 14.13
C LYS A 94 6.83 0.99 14.87
N ASP A 95 6.48 1.87 15.78
CA ASP A 95 5.23 1.83 16.54
C ASP A 95 4.00 1.92 15.62
N PHE A 96 4.08 2.77 14.60
CA PHE A 96 3.06 2.85 13.54
C PHE A 96 2.88 1.50 12.83
N TYR A 97 3.95 0.90 12.32
CA TYR A 97 3.84 -0.40 11.62
C TYR A 97 3.41 -1.53 12.57
N GLN A 98 3.90 -1.53 13.81
CA GLN A 98 3.52 -2.51 14.80
C GLN A 98 2.03 -2.42 15.14
N TYR A 99 1.49 -1.21 15.28
CA TYR A 99 0.07 -0.98 15.51
C TYR A 99 -0.77 -1.57 14.36
N TYR A 100 -0.44 -1.24 13.12
CA TYR A 100 -1.20 -1.74 11.98
C TYR A 100 -0.98 -3.23 11.70
N ALA A 101 0.15 -3.80 12.07
CA ALA A 101 0.39 -5.24 11.99
C ALA A 101 -0.55 -6.07 12.89
N THR A 102 -1.21 -5.45 13.88
CA THR A 102 -2.28 -6.11 14.67
C THR A 102 -3.59 -6.20 13.90
N MET A 103 -3.78 -5.36 12.89
CA MET A 103 -5.03 -5.25 12.11
C MET A 103 -4.93 -5.93 10.75
N MET A 104 -3.76 -5.85 10.12
CA MET A 104 -3.55 -6.34 8.76
C MET A 104 -2.18 -7.01 8.67
N GLU A 105 -2.15 -8.24 8.21
CA GLU A 105 -0.91 -8.90 7.83
C GLU A 105 -0.39 -8.41 6.49
N PRO A 106 0.93 -8.43 6.28
CA PRO A 106 1.52 -8.06 5.00
C PRO A 106 1.02 -8.93 3.86
N TRP A 107 0.73 -8.32 2.72
CA TRP A 107 0.53 -8.97 1.44
C TRP A 107 1.88 -9.02 0.75
N ASP A 108 2.50 -10.19 0.70
CA ASP A 108 3.91 -10.34 0.36
C ASP A 108 4.12 -11.25 -0.84
N GLY A 109 5.12 -10.91 -1.64
CA GLY A 109 5.53 -11.61 -2.83
C GLY A 109 6.35 -10.70 -3.76
N PRO A 110 7.02 -11.22 -4.78
CA PRO A 110 7.81 -10.42 -5.72
C PRO A 110 6.89 -9.56 -6.59
N ALA A 111 6.62 -8.33 -6.18
CA ALA A 111 5.62 -7.49 -6.81
C ALA A 111 6.07 -6.04 -7.01
N SER A 112 5.72 -5.49 -8.17
CA SER A 112 5.65 -4.06 -8.42
C SER A 112 4.19 -3.68 -8.59
N ILE A 113 3.71 -2.78 -7.76
CA ILE A 113 2.30 -2.39 -7.69
C ILE A 113 2.19 -0.91 -7.97
N VAL A 114 1.35 -0.57 -8.93
CA VAL A 114 0.93 0.81 -9.22
C VAL A 114 -0.53 0.96 -8.79
N PHE A 115 -0.86 2.07 -8.18
CA PHE A 115 -2.20 2.33 -7.67
C PHE A 115 -2.64 3.77 -7.96
N SER A 116 -3.97 3.99 -8.00
CA SER A 116 -4.55 5.31 -8.20
C SER A 116 -5.98 5.36 -7.66
N ASP A 117 -6.39 6.54 -7.22
CA ASP A 117 -7.80 6.88 -6.93
C ASP A 117 -8.36 7.95 -7.87
N GLY A 118 -7.57 8.34 -8.88
CA GLY A 118 -7.89 9.39 -9.83
C GLY A 118 -7.11 10.68 -9.58
N ASP A 119 -6.95 11.09 -8.34
CA ASP A 119 -6.20 12.30 -7.94
C ASP A 119 -4.77 11.98 -7.54
N LEU A 120 -4.55 10.84 -6.92
CA LEU A 120 -3.25 10.31 -6.55
C LEU A 120 -2.87 9.16 -7.47
N VAL A 121 -1.60 9.12 -7.88
CA VAL A 121 -0.98 7.98 -8.56
C VAL A 121 0.27 7.59 -7.79
N GLY A 122 0.36 6.32 -7.44
CA GLY A 122 1.51 5.85 -6.69
C GLY A 122 2.05 4.51 -7.18
N ALA A 123 3.26 4.20 -6.75
CA ALA A 123 3.90 2.93 -7.00
C ALA A 123 4.72 2.47 -5.79
N VAL A 124 4.69 1.19 -5.53
CA VAL A 124 5.44 0.56 -4.45
C VAL A 124 6.00 -0.79 -4.92
N LEU A 125 7.20 -1.12 -4.45
CA LEU A 125 7.76 -2.45 -4.56
C LEU A 125 7.52 -3.24 -3.28
N ASP A 126 7.53 -4.57 -3.42
CA ASP A 126 7.62 -5.46 -2.28
C ASP A 126 8.84 -5.14 -1.40
N ARG A 127 8.85 -5.65 -0.19
CA ARG A 127 9.92 -5.38 0.80
C ARG A 127 11.32 -5.80 0.33
N ASN A 128 11.44 -6.76 -0.59
CA ASN A 128 12.71 -7.23 -1.14
C ASN A 128 13.09 -6.51 -2.44
N GLY A 129 12.13 -5.88 -3.12
CA GLY A 129 12.35 -5.14 -4.37
C GLY A 129 12.85 -6.01 -5.50
N LEU A 130 12.30 -7.23 -5.63
CA LEU A 130 12.76 -8.21 -6.62
C LEU A 130 12.39 -7.82 -8.05
N ARG A 131 11.33 -7.02 -8.23
CA ARG A 131 10.93 -6.52 -9.54
C ARG A 131 11.64 -5.21 -9.85
N PRO A 132 12.21 -5.04 -11.04
CA PRO A 132 12.76 -3.76 -11.47
C PRO A 132 11.62 -2.74 -11.65
N SER A 133 11.86 -1.51 -11.26
CA SER A 133 10.97 -0.41 -11.52
C SER A 133 11.78 0.89 -11.57
N ARG A 134 11.70 1.60 -12.68
CA ARG A 134 12.42 2.84 -12.93
C ARG A 134 11.46 3.92 -13.35
N TYR A 135 11.79 5.16 -13.04
CA TYR A 135 10.98 6.28 -13.49
C TYR A 135 11.84 7.42 -14.03
N TYR A 136 11.22 8.17 -14.91
CA TYR A 136 11.75 9.40 -15.47
C TYR A 136 10.75 10.52 -15.20
N VAL A 137 11.27 11.70 -14.94
CA VAL A 137 10.50 12.94 -14.92
C VAL A 137 11.02 13.82 -16.04
N THR A 138 10.14 14.40 -16.83
CA THR A 138 10.47 15.28 -17.94
C THR A 138 10.21 16.74 -17.60
N ASP A 139 10.79 17.65 -18.39
CA ASP A 139 10.61 19.10 -18.23
C ASP A 139 9.21 19.60 -18.64
N ASP A 140 8.44 18.75 -19.31
CA ASP A 140 7.05 18.96 -19.67
C ASP A 140 6.06 18.20 -18.74
N ASP A 141 6.51 17.93 -17.50
CA ASP A 141 5.71 17.38 -16.38
C ASP A 141 5.17 15.96 -16.59
N TYR A 142 5.80 15.15 -17.44
CA TYR A 142 5.48 13.72 -17.48
C TYR A 142 6.30 12.93 -16.46
N LEU A 143 5.64 12.01 -15.77
CA LEU A 143 6.29 10.95 -14.99
C LEU A 143 6.01 9.62 -15.68
N ILE A 144 7.06 8.94 -16.11
CA ILE A 144 7.01 7.65 -16.79
C ILE A 144 7.63 6.59 -15.88
N LEU A 145 6.84 5.64 -15.42
CA LEU A 145 7.28 4.50 -14.63
C LEU A 145 7.20 3.23 -15.48
N SER A 146 8.28 2.45 -15.50
CA SER A 146 8.31 1.17 -16.21
C SER A 146 9.31 0.20 -15.60
N SER A 147 9.13 -1.09 -15.84
CA SER A 147 10.10 -2.14 -15.47
C SER A 147 11.31 -2.15 -16.38
N GLU A 148 11.14 -1.75 -17.64
CA GLU A 148 12.16 -1.79 -18.68
C GLU A 148 12.54 -0.39 -19.18
N VAL A 149 13.78 -0.25 -19.61
CA VAL A 149 14.27 0.96 -20.29
C VAL A 149 13.85 0.94 -21.75
N GLY A 150 13.42 2.08 -22.28
CA GLY A 150 13.08 2.19 -23.71
C GLY A 150 11.67 1.72 -24.09
N VAL A 151 10.77 1.57 -23.10
CA VAL A 151 9.34 1.29 -23.35
C VAL A 151 8.67 2.42 -24.14
N LEU A 152 9.12 3.64 -23.90
CA LEU A 152 8.74 4.82 -24.67
C LEU A 152 10.00 5.50 -25.19
N GLU A 153 9.93 6.00 -26.41
CA GLU A 153 10.96 6.89 -26.94
C GLU A 153 10.79 8.26 -26.28
N ILE A 154 11.74 8.62 -25.44
CA ILE A 154 11.77 9.91 -24.74
C ILE A 154 13.03 10.63 -25.17
N ASP A 155 12.90 11.86 -25.60
CA ASP A 155 14.05 12.71 -25.87
C ASP A 155 14.90 12.86 -24.60
N PRO A 156 16.16 12.39 -24.60
CA PRO A 156 17.01 12.45 -23.42
C PRO A 156 17.22 13.87 -22.87
N THR A 157 17.09 14.88 -23.72
CA THR A 157 17.27 16.29 -23.34
C THR A 157 16.13 16.81 -22.48
N LYS A 158 14.95 16.19 -22.58
CA LYS A 158 13.77 16.53 -21.78
C LYS A 158 13.76 15.90 -20.39
N ILE A 159 14.62 14.92 -20.12
CA ILE A 159 14.61 14.19 -18.87
C ILE A 159 15.33 14.99 -17.78
N VAL A 160 14.59 15.49 -16.79
CA VAL A 160 15.13 16.25 -15.66
C VAL A 160 15.49 15.36 -14.46
N LYS A 161 14.86 14.17 -14.35
CA LYS A 161 15.16 13.21 -13.30
C LYS A 161 15.06 11.77 -13.82
N LYS A 162 16.04 10.96 -13.44
CA LYS A 162 16.06 9.50 -13.62
C LYS A 162 16.30 8.85 -12.27
N ASP A 163 15.44 7.94 -11.86
CA ASP A 163 15.62 7.21 -10.62
C ASP A 163 14.98 5.82 -10.71
N ARG A 164 15.20 5.03 -9.70
CA ARG A 164 14.55 3.72 -9.53
C ARG A 164 13.71 3.70 -8.27
N LEU A 165 12.61 3.01 -8.32
CA LEU A 165 11.84 2.70 -7.14
C LEU A 165 12.65 1.74 -6.27
N ARG A 166 12.73 2.03 -4.97
CA ARG A 166 13.49 1.24 -4.00
C ARG A 166 12.56 0.34 -3.20
N PRO A 167 13.05 -0.81 -2.70
CA PRO A 167 12.28 -1.67 -1.80
C PRO A 167 11.70 -0.88 -0.62
N GLY A 168 10.41 -1.11 -0.34
CA GLY A 168 9.71 -0.46 0.77
C GLY A 168 9.50 1.05 0.63
N LYS A 169 9.93 1.68 -0.46
CA LYS A 169 9.69 3.09 -0.74
C LYS A 169 8.49 3.26 -1.68
N MET A 170 7.73 4.30 -1.43
CA MET A 170 6.58 4.67 -2.25
C MET A 170 6.94 5.86 -3.13
N LEU A 171 6.69 5.75 -4.42
CA LEU A 171 6.60 6.90 -5.32
C LEU A 171 5.13 7.34 -5.30
N LEU A 172 4.86 8.56 -4.92
CA LEU A 172 3.50 9.10 -4.88
C LEU A 172 3.46 10.44 -5.59
N VAL A 173 2.49 10.59 -6.46
CA VAL A 173 2.23 11.81 -7.23
C VAL A 173 0.83 12.30 -6.92
N ASP A 174 0.72 13.55 -6.53
CA ASP A 174 -0.53 14.28 -6.48
C ASP A 174 -0.72 14.98 -7.82
N THR A 175 -1.66 14.49 -8.64
CA THR A 175 -1.89 14.99 -9.98
C THR A 175 -2.65 16.32 -9.98
N VAL A 176 -3.39 16.60 -8.92
CA VAL A 176 -4.11 17.87 -8.74
C VAL A 176 -3.15 18.98 -8.34
N ALA A 177 -2.25 18.69 -7.39
CA ALA A 177 -1.22 19.63 -6.96
C ALA A 177 -0.01 19.69 -7.92
N GLY A 178 0.11 18.74 -8.86
CA GLY A 178 1.22 18.64 -9.80
C GLY A 178 2.57 18.39 -9.12
N LYS A 179 2.61 17.56 -8.07
CA LYS A 179 3.85 17.32 -7.32
C LYS A 179 4.09 15.86 -6.95
N ILE A 180 5.36 15.50 -6.85
CA ILE A 180 5.81 14.24 -6.26
C ILE A 180 5.90 14.45 -4.75
N ILE A 181 5.26 13.57 -3.98
CA ILE A 181 5.28 13.58 -2.52
C ILE A 181 6.45 12.70 -2.06
N ASP A 182 7.27 13.23 -1.17
CA ASP A 182 8.40 12.50 -0.61
C ASP A 182 7.94 11.35 0.31
N ASP A 183 8.56 10.19 0.17
CA ASP A 183 8.19 8.98 0.94
C ASP A 183 8.40 9.15 2.44
N ASP A 184 9.50 9.79 2.85
CA ASP A 184 9.79 9.97 4.27
C ASP A 184 8.84 11.00 4.90
N GLU A 185 8.53 12.10 4.18
CA GLU A 185 7.53 13.09 4.60
C GLU A 185 6.14 12.44 4.76
N LEU A 186 5.73 11.64 3.77
CA LEU A 186 4.46 10.92 3.80
C LEU A 186 4.35 9.99 5.01
N LYS A 187 5.39 9.18 5.24
CA LYS A 187 5.42 8.20 6.33
C LYS A 187 5.49 8.85 7.70
N GLU A 188 6.24 9.95 7.83
CA GLU A 188 6.25 10.73 9.06
C GLU A 188 4.89 11.33 9.36
N ARG A 189 4.23 11.93 8.38
CA ARG A 189 2.89 12.45 8.52
C ARG A 189 1.91 11.40 9.07
N TYR A 190 1.97 10.16 8.59
CA TYR A 190 1.11 9.09 9.11
C TYR A 190 1.54 8.62 10.49
N ALA A 191 2.82 8.50 10.75
CA ALA A 191 3.33 8.10 12.06
C ALA A 191 3.05 9.15 13.16
N ASP A 192 2.75 10.40 12.77
CA ASP A 192 2.43 11.51 13.66
C ASP A 192 0.93 11.66 13.95
N LYS A 193 0.06 10.92 13.26
CA LYS A 193 -1.39 11.09 13.42
C LYS A 193 -1.90 10.76 14.82
N GLN A 194 -1.24 9.84 15.52
CA GLN A 194 -1.61 9.44 16.89
C GLN A 194 -0.43 8.79 17.61
N PRO A 195 -0.46 8.67 18.95
CA PRO A 195 0.60 8.05 19.73
C PRO A 195 0.53 6.51 19.66
N TYR A 196 0.90 5.95 18.51
CA TYR A 196 0.81 4.51 18.24
C TYR A 196 1.54 3.66 19.29
N GLY A 197 2.69 4.13 19.83
CA GLY A 197 3.44 3.42 20.85
C GLY A 197 2.65 3.18 22.14
N GLU A 198 1.81 4.11 22.56
CA GLU A 198 0.91 3.93 23.71
C GLU A 198 -0.12 2.83 23.41
N SER A 199 -0.75 2.87 22.23
CA SER A 199 -1.74 1.88 21.81
C SER A 199 -1.18 0.46 21.77
N VAL A 200 0.07 0.31 21.28
CA VAL A 200 0.77 -0.98 21.24
C VAL A 200 1.13 -1.47 22.63
N SER A 201 1.56 -0.59 23.53
CA SER A 201 1.91 -0.96 24.91
C SER A 201 0.73 -1.53 25.68
N TYR A 202 -0.48 -1.02 25.50
CA TYR A 202 -1.69 -1.55 26.11
C TYR A 202 -2.03 -2.97 25.61
N THR A 203 -1.71 -3.31 24.37
CA THR A 203 -2.00 -4.63 23.79
C THR A 203 -1.10 -5.73 24.37
N HIS A 204 0.08 -5.37 24.92
CA HIS A 204 1.03 -6.30 25.54
C HIS A 204 0.81 -6.50 27.04
N LEU A 205 -0.04 -5.70 27.70
CA LEU A 205 -0.18 -5.67 29.15
C LEU A 205 -1.29 -6.58 29.72
N THR A 206 -2.02 -7.31 28.93
CA THR A 206 -3.15 -8.09 29.44
C THR A 206 -3.18 -9.55 28.98
N LEU A 207 -2.17 -10.31 29.38
CA LEU A 207 -2.36 -11.74 29.65
C LEU A 207 -2.30 -11.91 31.18
N PRO A 208 -3.43 -12.18 31.87
CA PRO A 208 -3.36 -12.58 33.25
C PRO A 208 -2.68 -13.94 33.30
N THR A 209 -1.44 -13.97 33.77
CA THR A 209 -0.82 -15.21 34.21
C THR A 209 -1.61 -15.72 35.40
N LYS A 210 -2.34 -16.80 35.22
CA LYS A 210 -2.77 -17.67 36.29
C LYS A 210 -1.70 -18.69 36.61
#